data_4ca61391ef261a7f0f6fdeaae3ea37da
#
_entry.id   4ca61391ef261a7f0f6fdeaae3ea37da
#
_cell.length_a   1.000
_cell.length_b   1.000
_cell.length_c   1.000
_cell.angle_alpha   90.00
_cell.angle_beta   90.00
_cell.angle_gamma   90.00
#
_symmetry.space_group_name_H-M   'P 1'
#
loop_
_entity.id
_entity.type
_entity.pdbx_description
1 polymer ?
#
loop_
_entity_poly.entity_id
_entity_poly.type
_entity_poly.pdbx_seq_one_letter_code
_entity_poly.pdbx_strand_id
1 'polypeptide(L)'
;MPLNFSKSRILILGGGVTGSALAHSLTRRGAIIAIADDKKLEGSPYATFLSDAINVDEWDSVVVSPGWKPSHPLIKKLADAGVTMTNEIDLAWQIKEEEAPYQRWFALTGTNGKTTTVEMAAAAMRAGGLHATACGNVGDTVIEAVESKDKFDVLVLELSSFQIHWMKNAQFNASAILNIADDHTDWHGDFEEYARTKISILDSSSTAILNADDAEVVKRSVHWNGRKVFFTLDTPGPGEMGVVEELLVDRAFVADPQEASMICELNEIKPTVPHNVSNALAAAGLARAAGVNHESIRSALASFTPGRHRIELVLNADGISWIDDSKATNPHAAGASIMSALSVVWIAGGLAKGARMEELIKRCSKRIKAAVLIGEDKAVIAQALRENAPHIAIVEIDTPAHYHIGSADNSLMEDVVRAAQGFAIEGDTVLLAPACASMDQFTNYADRGDRFAQAVKKVIVGE
;
A
#
# COMPACT_ATOMS: atom_id res chain seq x y z
N MET A 1 8.88 -16.08 -25.66
CA MET A 1 9.74 -15.40 -26.64
C MET A 1 9.84 -13.97 -26.21
N PRO A 2 11.04 -13.36 -26.19
CA PRO A 2 11.17 -11.92 -25.93
C PRO A 2 10.30 -11.17 -26.96
N LEU A 3 9.60 -10.13 -26.53
CA LEU A 3 8.85 -9.26 -27.42
C LEU A 3 9.84 -8.57 -28.35
N ASN A 4 9.71 -8.79 -29.64
CA ASN A 4 10.46 -8.00 -30.60
C ASN A 4 9.79 -6.64 -30.71
N PHE A 5 10.33 -5.63 -30.03
CA PHE A 5 9.75 -4.28 -29.97
C PHE A 5 9.81 -3.56 -31.32
N SER A 6 10.80 -3.87 -32.14
CA SER A 6 11.01 -3.18 -33.43
C SER A 6 9.88 -3.53 -34.43
N LYS A 7 9.09 -2.51 -34.78
CA LYS A 7 7.92 -2.58 -35.67
C LYS A 7 6.72 -3.39 -35.15
N SER A 8 6.79 -3.93 -33.92
CA SER A 8 5.64 -4.57 -33.30
C SER A 8 4.52 -3.56 -33.05
N ARG A 9 3.28 -3.96 -33.32
CA ARG A 9 2.08 -3.17 -33.03
C ARG A 9 1.58 -3.53 -31.64
N ILE A 10 1.77 -2.65 -30.70
CA ILE A 10 1.46 -2.89 -29.28
C ILE A 10 0.34 -1.97 -28.81
N LEU A 11 -0.74 -2.56 -28.33
CA LEU A 11 -1.83 -1.84 -27.69
C LEU A 11 -1.57 -1.75 -26.18
N ILE A 12 -1.65 -0.55 -25.63
CA ILE A 12 -1.57 -0.30 -24.18
C ILE A 12 -2.98 -0.04 -23.67
N LEU A 13 -3.43 -0.81 -22.69
CA LEU A 13 -4.71 -0.58 -22.02
C LEU A 13 -4.52 0.30 -20.80
N GLY A 14 -5.14 1.49 -20.85
CA GLY A 14 -5.09 2.51 -19.81
C GLY A 14 -4.06 3.62 -20.07
N GLY A 15 -4.54 4.87 -20.07
CA GLY A 15 -3.76 6.08 -20.35
C GLY A 15 -3.21 6.78 -19.08
N GLY A 16 -3.24 6.12 -17.92
CA GLY A 16 -2.68 6.65 -16.67
C GLY A 16 -1.15 6.68 -16.64
N VAL A 17 -0.58 6.81 -15.44
CA VAL A 17 0.89 6.90 -15.23
C VAL A 17 1.62 5.73 -15.88
N THR A 18 1.20 4.50 -15.56
CA THR A 18 1.80 3.27 -16.12
C THR A 18 1.72 3.23 -17.65
N GLY A 19 0.56 3.54 -18.22
CA GLY A 19 0.39 3.53 -19.68
C GLY A 19 1.23 4.57 -20.39
N SER A 20 1.39 5.75 -19.81
CA SER A 20 2.24 6.81 -20.34
C SER A 20 3.72 6.43 -20.32
N ALA A 21 4.20 5.85 -19.22
CA ALA A 21 5.56 5.35 -19.07
C ALA A 21 5.87 4.24 -20.12
N LEU A 22 4.96 3.27 -20.25
CA LEU A 22 5.03 2.22 -21.25
C LEU A 22 5.09 2.77 -22.68
N ALA A 23 4.20 3.72 -23.01
CA ALA A 23 4.16 4.32 -24.34
C ALA A 23 5.48 4.99 -24.71
N HIS A 24 6.08 5.73 -23.74
CA HIS A 24 7.38 6.35 -23.91
C HIS A 24 8.50 5.31 -24.15
N SER A 25 8.58 4.30 -23.29
CA SER A 25 9.59 3.25 -23.37
C SER A 25 9.51 2.46 -24.67
N LEU A 26 8.32 1.97 -25.05
CA LEU A 26 8.10 1.15 -26.24
C LEU A 26 8.35 1.93 -27.53
N THR A 27 7.93 3.21 -27.58
CA THR A 27 8.19 4.06 -28.75
C THR A 27 9.69 4.27 -28.98
N ARG A 28 10.47 4.49 -27.92
CA ARG A 28 11.94 4.58 -28.03
C ARG A 28 12.59 3.31 -28.57
N ARG A 29 11.94 2.15 -28.38
CA ARG A 29 12.38 0.83 -28.86
C ARG A 29 11.84 0.48 -30.25
N GLY A 30 11.17 1.43 -30.90
CA GLY A 30 10.70 1.28 -32.27
C GLY A 30 9.37 0.53 -32.43
N ALA A 31 8.62 0.33 -31.37
CA ALA A 31 7.26 -0.21 -31.44
C ALA A 31 6.28 0.82 -32.04
N ILE A 32 5.26 0.32 -32.71
CA ILE A 32 4.10 1.11 -33.15
C ILE A 32 3.04 0.93 -32.06
N ILE A 33 2.76 2.01 -31.32
CA ILE A 33 1.87 1.94 -30.17
C ILE A 33 0.59 2.71 -30.35
N ALA A 34 -0.47 2.25 -29.68
CA ALA A 34 -1.64 3.04 -29.37
C ALA A 34 -2.10 2.76 -27.92
N ILE A 35 -2.87 3.69 -27.36
CA ILE A 35 -3.45 3.58 -26.02
C ILE A 35 -4.96 3.46 -26.15
N ALA A 36 -5.54 2.45 -25.52
CA ALA A 36 -6.99 2.33 -25.36
C ALA A 36 -7.40 2.62 -23.93
N ASP A 37 -8.50 3.34 -23.77
CA ASP A 37 -9.08 3.66 -22.45
C ASP A 37 -10.61 3.70 -22.56
N ASP A 38 -11.31 3.55 -21.44
CA ASP A 38 -12.78 3.72 -21.38
C ASP A 38 -13.20 5.19 -21.48
N LYS A 39 -12.25 6.10 -21.27
CA LYS A 39 -12.44 7.54 -21.37
C LYS A 39 -11.57 8.11 -22.47
N LYS A 40 -12.08 9.15 -23.12
CA LYS A 40 -11.31 9.91 -24.09
C LYS A 40 -10.07 10.53 -23.42
N LEU A 41 -8.90 10.24 -23.96
CA LEU A 41 -7.63 10.80 -23.50
C LEU A 41 -7.31 12.07 -24.31
N GLU A 42 -7.44 13.21 -23.67
CA GLU A 42 -7.12 14.50 -24.31
C GLU A 42 -5.64 14.85 -24.15
N GLY A 43 -5.03 15.43 -25.18
CA GLY A 43 -3.64 15.88 -25.16
C GLY A 43 -2.58 14.78 -25.19
N SER A 44 -2.95 13.52 -25.40
CA SER A 44 -1.98 12.43 -25.58
C SER A 44 -1.15 12.63 -26.86
N PRO A 45 0.19 12.50 -26.81
CA PRO A 45 1.03 12.51 -28.00
C PRO A 45 0.95 11.24 -28.84
N TYR A 46 0.26 10.21 -28.35
CA TYR A 46 0.10 8.91 -28.96
C TYR A 46 -1.29 8.75 -29.56
N ALA A 47 -1.44 7.79 -30.52
CA ALA A 47 -2.76 7.39 -31.01
C ALA A 47 -3.60 6.84 -29.85
N THR A 48 -4.84 7.32 -29.71
CA THR A 48 -5.74 6.92 -28.63
C THR A 48 -7.08 6.46 -29.18
N PHE A 49 -7.64 5.42 -28.56
CA PHE A 49 -8.93 4.86 -28.94
C PHE A 49 -9.80 4.66 -27.69
N LEU A 50 -11.10 4.70 -27.87
CA LEU A 50 -12.02 4.17 -26.87
C LEU A 50 -11.96 2.63 -26.90
N SER A 51 -12.13 2.00 -25.75
CA SER A 51 -12.00 0.56 -25.60
C SER A 51 -12.96 -0.25 -26.50
N ASP A 52 -14.15 0.27 -26.77
CA ASP A 52 -15.18 -0.33 -27.64
C ASP A 52 -14.85 -0.22 -29.14
N ALA A 53 -13.97 0.72 -29.52
CA ALA A 53 -13.57 0.96 -30.91
C ALA A 53 -12.35 0.12 -31.37
N ILE A 54 -11.78 -0.73 -30.50
CA ILE A 54 -10.59 -1.51 -30.82
C ILE A 54 -10.88 -2.66 -31.78
N ASN A 55 -10.14 -2.67 -32.90
CA ASN A 55 -10.01 -3.84 -33.76
C ASN A 55 -8.82 -4.69 -33.22
N VAL A 56 -9.13 -5.88 -32.70
CA VAL A 56 -8.13 -6.74 -32.00
C VAL A 56 -7.13 -7.36 -33.00
N ASP A 57 -7.51 -7.57 -34.26
CA ASP A 57 -6.66 -8.18 -35.29
C ASP A 57 -5.50 -7.27 -35.73
N GLU A 58 -5.51 -6.03 -35.29
CA GLU A 58 -4.48 -5.04 -35.65
C GLU A 58 -3.26 -5.08 -34.75
N TRP A 59 -3.28 -5.85 -33.66
CA TRP A 59 -2.27 -5.78 -32.59
C TRP A 59 -1.55 -7.10 -32.39
N ASP A 60 -0.21 -7.05 -32.39
CA ASP A 60 0.62 -8.23 -32.16
C ASP A 60 0.62 -8.63 -30.67
N SER A 61 0.49 -7.64 -29.78
CA SER A 61 0.44 -7.86 -28.34
C SER A 61 -0.24 -6.69 -27.61
N VAL A 62 -0.62 -6.95 -26.37
CA VAL A 62 -1.31 -5.98 -25.52
C VAL A 62 -0.61 -5.89 -24.16
N VAL A 63 -0.37 -4.66 -23.68
CA VAL A 63 0.11 -4.40 -22.33
C VAL A 63 -1.04 -3.90 -21.48
N VAL A 64 -1.39 -4.67 -20.46
CA VAL A 64 -2.56 -4.38 -19.60
C VAL A 64 -2.13 -3.59 -18.38
N SER A 65 -2.68 -2.39 -18.18
CA SER A 65 -2.49 -1.64 -16.95
C SER A 65 -3.28 -2.25 -15.78
N PRO A 66 -2.80 -2.13 -14.52
CA PRO A 66 -3.36 -2.82 -13.37
C PRO A 66 -4.84 -2.58 -13.11
N GLY A 67 -5.37 -1.39 -13.45
CA GLY A 67 -6.77 -1.05 -13.22
C GLY A 67 -7.79 -1.82 -14.06
N TRP A 68 -7.37 -2.45 -15.15
CA TRP A 68 -8.26 -3.19 -16.04
C TRP A 68 -8.68 -4.53 -15.43
N LYS A 69 -10.00 -4.72 -15.28
CA LYS A 69 -10.56 -5.96 -14.72
C LYS A 69 -10.49 -7.09 -15.75
N PRO A 70 -10.19 -8.34 -15.37
CA PRO A 70 -10.24 -9.51 -16.27
C PRO A 70 -11.61 -9.70 -16.92
N SER A 71 -12.67 -9.27 -16.26
CA SER A 71 -14.05 -9.34 -16.76
C SER A 71 -14.39 -8.31 -17.84
N HIS A 72 -13.50 -7.33 -18.10
CA HIS A 72 -13.76 -6.26 -19.06
C HIS A 72 -14.01 -6.83 -20.49
N PRO A 73 -15.02 -6.34 -21.24
CA PRO A 73 -15.35 -6.87 -22.57
C PRO A 73 -14.17 -6.90 -23.55
N LEU A 74 -13.35 -5.86 -23.58
CA LEU A 74 -12.16 -5.80 -24.45
C LEU A 74 -11.12 -6.85 -24.06
N ILE A 75 -10.87 -7.09 -22.77
CA ILE A 75 -9.96 -8.15 -22.29
C ILE A 75 -10.42 -9.52 -22.78
N LYS A 76 -11.72 -9.82 -22.66
CA LYS A 76 -12.29 -11.08 -23.17
C LYS A 76 -12.13 -11.21 -24.68
N LYS A 77 -12.45 -10.14 -25.42
CA LYS A 77 -12.31 -10.11 -26.90
C LYS A 77 -10.86 -10.35 -27.33
N LEU A 78 -9.88 -9.76 -26.63
CA LEU A 78 -8.45 -9.97 -26.89
C LEU A 78 -8.01 -11.41 -26.56
N ALA A 79 -8.48 -11.97 -25.46
CA ALA A 79 -8.20 -13.35 -25.07
C ALA A 79 -8.79 -14.35 -26.07
N ASP A 80 -10.04 -14.14 -26.48
CA ASP A 80 -10.73 -15.00 -27.49
C ASP A 80 -10.03 -14.95 -28.86
N ALA A 81 -9.45 -13.81 -29.21
CA ALA A 81 -8.64 -13.64 -30.43
C ALA A 81 -7.21 -14.21 -30.31
N GLY A 82 -6.82 -14.72 -29.14
CA GLY A 82 -5.49 -15.27 -28.90
C GLY A 82 -4.36 -14.23 -28.89
N VAL A 83 -4.67 -12.94 -28.68
CA VAL A 83 -3.66 -11.87 -28.59
C VAL A 83 -2.82 -12.04 -27.33
N THR A 84 -1.51 -11.96 -27.48
CA THR A 84 -0.60 -12.07 -26.34
C THR A 84 -0.78 -10.87 -25.38
N MET A 85 -1.15 -11.14 -24.15
CA MET A 85 -1.30 -10.14 -23.11
C MET A 85 -0.14 -10.22 -22.10
N THR A 86 0.47 -9.08 -21.82
CA THR A 86 1.51 -8.88 -20.80
C THR A 86 1.15 -7.69 -19.92
N ASN A 87 2.00 -7.38 -18.93
CA ASN A 87 1.88 -6.19 -18.09
C ASN A 87 3.20 -5.41 -18.02
N GLU A 88 3.17 -4.28 -17.32
CA GLU A 88 4.34 -3.42 -17.16
C GLU A 88 5.49 -4.14 -16.43
N ILE A 89 5.20 -4.93 -15.39
CA ILE A 89 6.22 -5.60 -14.57
C ILE A 89 6.99 -6.64 -15.40
N ASP A 90 6.28 -7.48 -16.16
CA ASP A 90 6.91 -8.48 -17.01
C ASP A 90 7.68 -7.85 -18.17
N LEU A 91 7.21 -6.72 -18.69
CA LEU A 91 7.90 -5.98 -19.73
C LEU A 91 9.19 -5.35 -19.19
N ALA A 92 9.11 -4.72 -18.01
CA ALA A 92 10.27 -4.16 -17.33
C ALA A 92 11.29 -5.25 -16.96
N TRP A 93 10.81 -6.46 -16.59
CA TRP A 93 11.67 -7.61 -16.34
C TRP A 93 12.44 -8.03 -17.59
N GLN A 94 11.79 -8.11 -18.74
CA GLN A 94 12.46 -8.45 -20.01
C GLN A 94 13.53 -7.41 -20.36
N ILE A 95 13.21 -6.12 -20.21
CA ILE A 95 14.17 -5.04 -20.46
C ILE A 95 15.36 -5.12 -19.50
N LYS A 96 15.08 -5.38 -18.20
CA LYS A 96 16.11 -5.57 -17.17
C LYS A 96 17.03 -6.74 -17.51
N GLU A 97 16.52 -7.87 -17.97
CA GLU A 97 17.34 -9.03 -18.35
C GLU A 97 18.30 -8.71 -19.50
N GLU A 98 17.92 -7.82 -20.42
CA GLU A 98 18.73 -7.41 -21.55
C GLU A 98 19.72 -6.28 -21.18
N GLU A 99 19.29 -5.25 -20.46
CA GLU A 99 20.04 -4.01 -20.25
C GLU A 99 20.74 -3.90 -18.88
N ALA A 100 20.23 -4.60 -17.86
CA ALA A 100 20.70 -4.56 -16.48
C ALA A 100 20.61 -5.94 -15.78
N PRO A 101 21.21 -7.03 -16.34
CA PRO A 101 21.06 -8.39 -15.81
C PRO A 101 21.59 -8.56 -14.37
N TYR A 102 22.48 -7.67 -13.92
CA TYR A 102 23.00 -7.63 -12.55
C TYR A 102 22.01 -7.07 -11.54
N GLN A 103 20.97 -6.35 -11.96
CA GLN A 103 20.00 -5.71 -11.08
C GLN A 103 19.17 -6.76 -10.34
N ARG A 104 19.08 -6.66 -9.04
CA ARG A 104 18.31 -7.57 -8.18
C ARG A 104 16.97 -6.96 -7.85
N TRP A 105 15.92 -7.75 -7.92
CA TRP A 105 14.57 -7.34 -7.61
C TRP A 105 14.08 -7.97 -6.31
N PHE A 106 13.57 -7.14 -5.43
CA PHE A 106 12.85 -7.52 -4.21
C PHE A 106 11.45 -6.97 -4.30
N ALA A 107 10.45 -7.71 -3.83
CA ALA A 107 9.08 -7.26 -3.94
C ALA A 107 8.36 -7.38 -2.61
N LEU A 108 7.28 -6.65 -2.46
CA LEU A 108 6.37 -6.85 -1.35
C LEU A 108 4.92 -6.55 -1.73
N THR A 109 4.03 -7.26 -1.05
CA THR A 109 2.60 -7.04 -1.13
C THR A 109 1.95 -7.14 0.25
N GLY A 110 0.70 -6.76 0.33
CA GLY A 110 -0.12 -6.81 1.53
C GLY A 110 -1.38 -5.98 1.32
N THR A 111 -2.34 -6.10 2.18
CA THR A 111 -3.48 -5.18 2.18
C THR A 111 -3.01 -3.81 2.67
N ASN A 112 -2.25 -3.77 3.77
CA ASN A 112 -1.76 -2.55 4.40
C ASN A 112 -0.24 -2.60 4.66
N GLY A 113 0.38 -1.45 4.93
CA GLY A 113 1.79 -1.33 5.31
C GLY A 113 2.79 -1.28 4.14
N LYS A 114 2.36 -1.56 2.92
CA LYS A 114 3.23 -1.71 1.74
C LYS A 114 4.20 -0.54 1.53
N THR A 115 3.70 0.68 1.44
CA THR A 115 4.52 1.85 1.10
C THR A 115 5.57 2.13 2.18
N THR A 116 5.18 2.06 3.45
CA THR A 116 6.13 2.23 4.57
C THR A 116 7.22 1.17 4.53
N THR A 117 6.84 -0.09 4.30
CA THR A 117 7.79 -1.21 4.27
C THR A 117 8.75 -1.13 3.08
N VAL A 118 8.26 -0.78 1.87
CA VAL A 118 9.13 -0.68 0.69
C VAL A 118 10.15 0.45 0.83
N GLU A 119 9.72 1.58 1.40
CA GLU A 119 10.59 2.73 1.67
C GLU A 119 11.64 2.41 2.75
N MET A 120 11.25 1.75 3.85
CA MET A 120 12.16 1.25 4.90
C MET A 120 13.18 0.27 4.32
N ALA A 121 12.74 -0.70 3.50
CA ALA A 121 13.61 -1.71 2.90
C ALA A 121 14.63 -1.06 1.94
N ALA A 122 14.19 -0.16 1.08
CA ALA A 122 15.08 0.58 0.19
C ALA A 122 16.07 1.46 0.97
N ALA A 123 15.63 2.12 2.06
CA ALA A 123 16.51 2.90 2.94
C ALA A 123 17.56 2.01 3.61
N ALA A 124 17.18 0.83 4.13
CA ALA A 124 18.11 -0.12 4.73
C ALA A 124 19.14 -0.64 3.71
N MET A 125 18.70 -0.92 2.49
CA MET A 125 19.60 -1.36 1.42
C MET A 125 20.59 -0.26 1.01
N ARG A 126 20.15 1.01 0.94
CA ARG A 126 21.04 2.16 0.71
C ARG A 126 22.06 2.35 1.84
N ALA A 127 21.62 2.24 3.11
CA ALA A 127 22.53 2.31 4.26
C ALA A 127 23.57 1.18 4.24
N GLY A 128 23.21 0.02 3.66
CA GLY A 128 24.12 -1.10 3.41
C GLY A 128 25.04 -0.94 2.20
N GLY A 129 25.05 0.23 1.56
CA GLY A 129 25.92 0.55 0.43
C GLY A 129 25.41 0.10 -0.94
N LEU A 130 24.16 -0.34 -1.05
CA LEU A 130 23.53 -0.70 -2.32
C LEU A 130 22.88 0.53 -2.95
N HIS A 131 23.01 0.70 -4.25
CA HIS A 131 22.26 1.72 -4.98
C HIS A 131 20.83 1.21 -5.21
N ALA A 132 19.93 1.52 -4.28
CA ALA A 132 18.58 0.95 -4.21
C ALA A 132 17.49 2.02 -4.27
N THR A 133 16.36 1.69 -4.93
CA THR A 133 15.17 2.52 -4.95
C THR A 133 13.90 1.70 -4.72
N ALA A 134 12.87 2.37 -4.16
CA ALA A 134 11.51 1.86 -4.09
C ALA A 134 10.73 2.30 -5.33
N CYS A 135 9.96 1.40 -5.93
CA CYS A 135 9.20 1.69 -7.15
C CYS A 135 7.94 0.81 -7.28
N GLY A 136 7.18 1.00 -8.35
CA GLY A 136 6.02 0.19 -8.69
C GLY A 136 4.69 0.86 -8.38
N ASN A 137 3.97 0.40 -7.36
CA ASN A 137 2.71 1.05 -6.93
C ASN A 137 2.96 2.36 -6.14
N VAL A 138 4.20 2.71 -5.93
CA VAL A 138 4.68 3.95 -5.28
C VAL A 138 5.93 4.43 -6.02
N GLY A 139 6.14 5.74 -6.03
CA GLY A 139 7.29 6.34 -6.72
C GLY A 139 7.20 6.18 -8.25
N ASP A 140 8.34 5.94 -8.88
CA ASP A 140 8.41 5.68 -10.31
C ASP A 140 7.77 4.34 -10.68
N THR A 141 7.28 4.22 -11.90
CA THR A 141 6.88 2.93 -12.45
C THR A 141 8.11 2.00 -12.55
N VAL A 142 7.90 0.69 -12.55
CA VAL A 142 9.04 -0.26 -12.60
C VAL A 142 9.83 -0.09 -13.88
N ILE A 143 9.15 0.19 -15.00
CA ILE A 143 9.84 0.42 -16.28
C ILE A 143 10.70 1.68 -16.26
N GLU A 144 10.24 2.78 -15.64
CA GLU A 144 11.04 3.99 -15.45
C GLU A 144 12.24 3.75 -14.55
N ALA A 145 12.07 2.99 -13.46
CA ALA A 145 13.15 2.65 -12.54
C ALA A 145 14.24 1.79 -13.22
N VAL A 146 13.84 0.83 -14.06
CA VAL A 146 14.79 0.01 -14.86
C VAL A 146 15.54 0.87 -15.87
N GLU A 147 14.85 1.78 -16.54
CA GLU A 147 15.42 2.66 -17.58
C GLU A 147 16.08 3.91 -17.02
N SER A 148 16.07 4.09 -15.70
CA SER A 148 16.68 5.26 -15.07
C SER A 148 18.15 5.45 -15.48
N LYS A 149 18.56 6.71 -15.60
CA LYS A 149 19.98 7.07 -15.79
C LYS A 149 20.80 6.69 -14.56
N ASP A 150 20.18 6.74 -13.39
CA ASP A 150 20.73 6.23 -12.15
C ASP A 150 20.62 4.70 -12.18
N LYS A 151 21.72 4.03 -12.49
CA LYS A 151 21.72 2.56 -12.59
C LYS A 151 21.66 1.91 -11.23
N PHE A 152 20.47 1.53 -10.81
CA PHE A 152 20.23 0.90 -9.52
C PHE A 152 20.73 -0.55 -9.50
N ASP A 153 21.41 -0.94 -8.40
CA ASP A 153 21.77 -2.33 -8.12
C ASP A 153 20.55 -3.15 -7.69
N VAL A 154 19.60 -2.47 -7.04
CA VAL A 154 18.44 -3.09 -6.42
C VAL A 154 17.19 -2.25 -6.67
N LEU A 155 16.11 -2.91 -7.11
CA LEU A 155 14.76 -2.37 -7.06
C LEU A 155 13.97 -3.09 -5.97
N VAL A 156 13.30 -2.31 -5.12
CA VAL A 156 12.33 -2.82 -4.15
C VAL A 156 10.94 -2.43 -4.63
N LEU A 157 10.16 -3.43 -5.06
CA LEU A 157 8.89 -3.21 -5.72
C LEU A 157 7.72 -3.30 -4.72
N GLU A 158 6.95 -2.23 -4.60
CA GLU A 158 5.62 -2.31 -4.02
C GLU A 158 4.66 -2.83 -5.08
N LEU A 159 4.02 -3.99 -4.86
CA LEU A 159 3.07 -4.58 -5.79
C LEU A 159 1.65 -4.65 -5.22
N SER A 160 0.70 -4.08 -5.98
CA SER A 160 -0.72 -4.26 -5.74
C SER A 160 -1.17 -5.66 -6.19
N SER A 161 -2.33 -6.11 -5.68
CA SER A 161 -2.94 -7.36 -6.17
C SER A 161 -3.29 -7.29 -7.67
N PHE A 162 -3.61 -6.11 -8.17
CA PHE A 162 -3.91 -5.90 -9.59
C PHE A 162 -2.67 -6.11 -10.47
N GLN A 163 -1.49 -5.63 -10.04
CA GLN A 163 -0.22 -5.85 -10.75
C GLN A 163 0.18 -7.32 -10.73
N ILE A 164 0.08 -7.98 -9.56
CA ILE A 164 0.40 -9.40 -9.40
C ILE A 164 -0.51 -10.27 -10.26
N HIS A 165 -1.81 -9.94 -10.37
CA HIS A 165 -2.76 -10.70 -11.19
C HIS A 165 -2.32 -10.82 -12.66
N TRP A 166 -1.77 -9.75 -13.23
CA TRP A 166 -1.33 -9.73 -14.61
C TRP A 166 0.11 -10.21 -14.83
N MET A 167 0.90 -10.34 -13.74
CA MET A 167 2.31 -10.74 -13.78
C MET A 167 2.45 -12.26 -13.99
N LYS A 168 3.43 -12.66 -14.83
CA LYS A 168 3.68 -14.07 -15.16
C LYS A 168 5.15 -14.46 -15.14
N ASN A 169 6.08 -13.55 -15.48
CA ASN A 169 7.45 -13.90 -15.83
C ASN A 169 8.50 -13.26 -14.90
N ALA A 170 8.20 -12.11 -14.30
CA ALA A 170 9.14 -11.43 -13.40
C ALA A 170 9.55 -12.33 -12.24
N GLN A 171 10.81 -12.25 -11.80
CA GLN A 171 11.38 -13.06 -10.72
C GLN A 171 11.98 -12.18 -9.64
N PHE A 172 11.87 -12.60 -8.39
CA PHE A 172 12.33 -11.85 -7.23
C PHE A 172 13.34 -12.64 -6.40
N ASN A 173 14.41 -11.98 -5.95
CA ASN A 173 15.37 -12.54 -5.01
C ASN A 173 14.71 -12.84 -3.66
N ALA A 174 13.82 -11.97 -3.22
CA ALA A 174 12.92 -12.24 -2.10
C ALA A 174 11.64 -11.43 -2.24
N SER A 175 10.54 -11.95 -1.70
CA SER A 175 9.28 -11.23 -1.60
C SER A 175 8.72 -11.25 -0.18
N ALA A 176 8.10 -10.14 0.25
CA ALA A 176 7.42 -10.07 1.54
C ALA A 176 5.90 -10.04 1.36
N ILE A 177 5.18 -10.75 2.23
CA ILE A 177 3.72 -10.66 2.37
C ILE A 177 3.41 -10.18 3.78
N LEU A 178 2.88 -8.93 3.87
CA LEU A 178 2.70 -8.25 5.13
C LEU A 178 1.42 -8.68 5.87
N ASN A 179 0.32 -8.76 5.13
CA ASN A 179 -1.00 -9.12 5.65
C ASN A 179 -1.99 -9.33 4.50
N ILE A 180 -3.05 -10.09 4.77
CA ILE A 180 -4.14 -10.34 3.83
C ILE A 180 -5.47 -10.14 4.58
N ALA A 181 -6.14 -9.02 4.32
CA ALA A 181 -7.45 -8.68 4.85
C ALA A 181 -8.40 -8.34 3.71
N ASP A 182 -9.71 -8.35 3.98
CA ASP A 182 -10.74 -8.09 2.98
C ASP A 182 -10.58 -6.68 2.38
N ASP A 183 -10.35 -6.64 1.06
CA ASP A 183 -10.22 -5.42 0.27
C ASP A 183 -10.37 -5.76 -1.22
N HIS A 184 -10.75 -4.80 -2.06
CA HIS A 184 -10.79 -4.93 -3.51
C HIS A 184 -11.60 -6.11 -4.07
N THR A 185 -12.60 -6.60 -3.34
CA THR A 185 -13.49 -7.69 -3.79
C THR A 185 -14.32 -7.30 -5.01
N ASP A 186 -14.59 -6.01 -5.18
CA ASP A 186 -15.23 -5.45 -6.38
C ASP A 186 -14.43 -5.67 -7.68
N TRP A 187 -13.10 -5.82 -7.55
CA TRP A 187 -12.21 -6.09 -8.68
C TRP A 187 -11.93 -7.58 -8.86
N HIS A 188 -11.61 -8.29 -7.78
CA HIS A 188 -11.24 -9.72 -7.80
C HIS A 188 -12.44 -10.66 -7.85
N GLY A 189 -13.64 -10.18 -7.48
CA GLY A 189 -14.87 -10.97 -7.37
C GLY A 189 -15.15 -11.43 -5.95
N ASP A 190 -14.14 -11.99 -5.25
CA ASP A 190 -14.26 -12.39 -3.84
C ASP A 190 -12.90 -12.31 -3.10
N PHE A 191 -12.96 -12.55 -1.80
CA PHE A 191 -11.78 -12.55 -0.93
C PHE A 191 -10.79 -13.68 -1.25
N GLU A 192 -11.28 -14.85 -1.66
CA GLU A 192 -10.43 -16.00 -1.97
C GLU A 192 -9.55 -15.73 -3.20
N GLU A 193 -10.11 -15.12 -4.25
CA GLU A 193 -9.35 -14.73 -5.43
C GLU A 193 -8.33 -13.62 -5.12
N TYR A 194 -8.74 -12.62 -4.33
CA TYR A 194 -7.84 -11.57 -3.86
C TYR A 194 -6.65 -12.14 -3.07
N ALA A 195 -6.92 -13.00 -2.11
CA ALA A 195 -5.90 -13.61 -1.27
C ALA A 195 -4.98 -14.54 -2.08
N ARG A 196 -5.55 -15.37 -2.97
CA ARG A 196 -4.80 -16.23 -3.88
C ARG A 196 -3.86 -15.42 -4.78
N THR A 197 -4.34 -14.32 -5.32
CA THR A 197 -3.53 -13.43 -6.15
C THR A 197 -2.35 -12.87 -5.37
N LYS A 198 -2.51 -12.45 -4.11
CA LYS A 198 -1.37 -11.97 -3.31
C LYS A 198 -0.35 -13.06 -3.02
N ILE A 199 -0.79 -14.25 -2.70
CA ILE A 199 0.09 -15.39 -2.41
C ILE A 199 0.88 -15.82 -3.65
N SER A 200 0.33 -15.69 -4.86
CA SER A 200 1.01 -16.12 -6.09
C SER A 200 2.33 -15.38 -6.37
N ILE A 201 2.61 -14.26 -5.69
CA ILE A 201 3.94 -13.61 -5.75
C ILE A 201 5.06 -14.56 -5.30
N LEU A 202 4.76 -15.53 -4.44
CA LEU A 202 5.71 -16.52 -3.95
C LEU A 202 6.21 -17.44 -5.07
N ASP A 203 5.39 -17.72 -6.09
CA ASP A 203 5.76 -18.58 -7.22
C ASP A 203 6.88 -17.94 -8.07
N SER A 204 7.06 -16.64 -7.96
CA SER A 204 8.10 -15.85 -8.62
C SER A 204 9.27 -15.51 -7.68
N SER A 205 9.38 -16.13 -6.49
CA SER A 205 10.29 -15.68 -5.43
C SER A 205 11.25 -16.79 -4.98
N SER A 206 12.52 -16.44 -4.77
CA SER A 206 13.51 -17.37 -4.21
C SER A 206 13.42 -17.49 -2.68
N THR A 207 13.02 -16.42 -1.99
CA THR A 207 12.85 -16.38 -0.53
C THR A 207 11.57 -15.62 -0.20
N ALA A 208 10.80 -16.13 0.75
CA ALA A 208 9.58 -15.51 1.27
C ALA A 208 9.82 -14.93 2.66
N ILE A 209 9.45 -13.66 2.87
CA ILE A 209 9.42 -12.97 4.17
C ILE A 209 7.95 -12.84 4.57
N LEU A 210 7.50 -13.59 5.57
CA LEU A 210 6.09 -13.86 5.84
C LEU A 210 5.71 -13.41 7.25
N ASN A 211 4.58 -12.72 7.38
CA ASN A 211 4.05 -12.34 8.68
C ASN A 211 3.41 -13.55 9.39
N ALA A 212 4.01 -13.99 10.50
CA ALA A 212 3.48 -15.08 11.32
C ALA A 212 2.23 -14.67 12.13
N ASP A 213 2.03 -13.37 12.37
CA ASP A 213 0.88 -12.84 13.11
C ASP A 213 -0.37 -12.72 12.25
N ASP A 214 -0.26 -12.93 10.93
CA ASP A 214 -1.39 -12.93 10.00
C ASP A 214 -1.80 -14.36 9.61
N ALA A 215 -2.95 -14.81 10.11
CA ALA A 215 -3.44 -16.17 9.93
C ALA A 215 -3.65 -16.54 8.43
N GLU A 216 -4.05 -15.60 7.58
CA GLU A 216 -4.25 -15.85 6.14
C GLU A 216 -2.90 -15.99 5.41
N VAL A 217 -1.88 -15.22 5.80
CA VAL A 217 -0.52 -15.37 5.27
C VAL A 217 0.04 -16.74 5.65
N VAL A 218 -0.04 -17.13 6.93
CA VAL A 218 0.43 -18.43 7.43
C VAL A 218 -0.28 -19.57 6.72
N LYS A 219 -1.62 -19.59 6.75
CA LYS A 219 -2.46 -20.64 6.16
C LYS A 219 -2.16 -20.86 4.68
N ARG A 220 -2.06 -19.78 3.91
CA ARG A 220 -1.94 -19.84 2.45
C ARG A 220 -0.53 -20.10 1.95
N SER A 221 0.49 -19.77 2.76
CA SER A 221 1.90 -20.02 2.40
C SER A 221 2.39 -21.44 2.75
N VAL A 222 1.58 -22.27 3.41
CA VAL A 222 1.97 -23.62 3.89
C VAL A 222 2.57 -24.47 2.76
N HIS A 223 1.92 -24.52 1.60
CA HIS A 223 2.28 -25.40 0.49
C HIS A 223 3.41 -24.88 -0.41
N TRP A 224 3.84 -23.63 -0.21
CA TRP A 224 5.00 -23.12 -0.95
C TRP A 224 6.30 -23.71 -0.38
N ASN A 225 7.15 -24.29 -1.22
CA ASN A 225 8.30 -25.10 -0.82
C ASN A 225 9.65 -24.35 -0.84
N GLY A 226 9.66 -23.04 -1.17
CA GLY A 226 10.88 -22.24 -1.13
C GLY A 226 11.33 -21.89 0.31
N ARG A 227 12.42 -21.13 0.42
CA ARG A 227 12.92 -20.65 1.71
C ARG A 227 11.93 -19.67 2.34
N LYS A 228 11.37 -20.00 3.51
CA LYS A 228 10.50 -19.15 4.31
C LYS A 228 11.27 -18.54 5.47
N VAL A 229 11.08 -17.25 5.69
CA VAL A 229 11.51 -16.53 6.89
C VAL A 229 10.27 -15.86 7.46
N PHE A 230 9.83 -16.31 8.62
CA PHE A 230 8.71 -15.68 9.31
C PHE A 230 9.19 -14.51 10.16
N PHE A 231 8.34 -13.49 10.28
CA PHE A 231 8.52 -12.41 11.24
C PHE A 231 7.26 -12.26 12.10
N THR A 232 7.44 -11.87 13.36
CA THR A 232 6.37 -11.80 14.37
C THR A 232 6.65 -10.66 15.36
N LEU A 233 5.60 -10.12 15.97
CA LEU A 233 5.73 -9.21 17.12
C LEU A 233 6.00 -9.93 18.43
N ASP A 234 5.92 -11.27 18.43
CA ASP A 234 6.28 -12.12 19.55
C ASP A 234 7.75 -12.56 19.49
N THR A 235 8.18 -13.35 20.49
CA THR A 235 9.53 -13.94 20.56
C THR A 235 9.72 -14.93 19.39
N PRO A 236 10.72 -14.70 18.51
CA PRO A 236 10.91 -15.53 17.32
C PRO A 236 11.54 -16.89 17.66
N GLY A 237 11.10 -17.92 16.96
CA GLY A 237 11.76 -19.23 16.91
C GLY A 237 13.06 -19.22 16.08
N PRO A 238 13.83 -20.34 16.06
CA PRO A 238 14.96 -20.49 15.17
C PRO A 238 14.54 -20.35 13.69
N GLY A 239 15.25 -19.50 12.93
CA GLY A 239 14.93 -19.23 11.53
C GLY A 239 13.86 -18.14 11.32
N GLU A 240 13.47 -17.45 12.39
CA GLU A 240 12.49 -16.36 12.36
C GLU A 240 13.11 -15.02 12.78
N MET A 241 12.36 -13.95 12.60
CA MET A 241 12.68 -12.61 13.08
C MET A 241 11.53 -12.13 13.97
N GLY A 242 11.84 -11.39 15.04
CA GLY A 242 10.75 -10.94 15.91
C GLY A 242 11.21 -10.00 17.01
N VAL A 243 10.40 -9.91 18.07
CA VAL A 243 10.62 -9.03 19.20
C VAL A 243 10.96 -9.82 20.45
N VAL A 244 12.03 -9.42 21.14
CA VAL A 244 12.39 -9.94 22.47
C VAL A 244 12.53 -8.75 23.39
N GLU A 245 11.65 -8.64 24.37
CA GLU A 245 11.58 -7.46 25.24
C GLU A 245 11.45 -6.16 24.42
N GLU A 246 12.46 -5.29 24.47
CA GLU A 246 12.51 -4.00 23.77
C GLU A 246 13.36 -4.05 22.48
N LEU A 247 13.70 -5.26 21.97
CA LEU A 247 14.63 -5.44 20.88
C LEU A 247 13.97 -6.14 19.68
N LEU A 248 14.24 -5.63 18.47
CA LEU A 248 14.08 -6.41 17.25
C LEU A 248 15.27 -7.34 17.07
N VAL A 249 15.01 -8.61 16.82
CA VAL A 249 16.05 -9.64 16.69
C VAL A 249 15.89 -10.47 15.42
N ASP A 250 17.03 -10.88 14.87
CA ASP A 250 17.16 -11.77 13.70
C ASP A 250 17.73 -13.12 14.16
N ARG A 251 16.99 -14.21 13.94
CA ARG A 251 17.41 -15.61 14.07
C ARG A 251 17.31 -16.38 12.75
N ALA A 252 17.02 -15.67 11.64
CA ALA A 252 16.81 -16.25 10.32
C ALA A 252 18.02 -16.13 9.39
N PHE A 253 18.78 -15.04 9.53
CA PHE A 253 19.95 -14.76 8.69
C PHE A 253 21.26 -14.72 9.51
N VAL A 254 21.31 -15.49 10.57
CA VAL A 254 22.50 -15.74 11.41
C VAL A 254 23.13 -17.07 11.07
N ALA A 255 24.40 -17.26 11.42
CA ALA A 255 25.12 -18.50 11.12
C ALA A 255 24.57 -19.68 11.90
N ASP A 256 24.25 -19.47 13.18
CA ASP A 256 23.58 -20.46 14.05
C ASP A 256 22.18 -19.96 14.42
N PRO A 257 21.09 -20.62 13.98
CA PRO A 257 19.72 -20.24 14.33
C PRO A 257 19.38 -20.34 15.83
N GLN A 258 20.25 -20.97 16.66
CA GLN A 258 20.12 -20.95 18.12
C GLN A 258 20.58 -19.62 18.73
N GLU A 259 21.36 -18.85 18.00
CA GLU A 259 21.75 -17.50 18.37
C GLU A 259 20.72 -16.48 17.87
N ALA A 260 20.74 -15.29 18.46
CA ALA A 260 19.96 -14.15 18.03
C ALA A 260 20.88 -12.94 17.86
N SER A 261 20.71 -12.21 16.77
CA SER A 261 21.41 -10.95 16.54
C SER A 261 20.42 -9.80 16.67
N MET A 262 20.77 -8.79 17.47
CA MET A 262 19.99 -7.57 17.60
C MET A 262 19.99 -6.79 16.26
N ILE A 263 18.81 -6.36 15.84
CA ILE A 263 18.64 -5.45 14.70
C ILE A 263 18.65 -4.01 15.24
N CYS A 264 17.71 -3.66 16.11
CA CYS A 264 17.57 -2.33 16.74
C CYS A 264 16.72 -2.41 18.00
N GLU A 265 16.65 -1.31 18.76
CA GLU A 265 15.69 -1.14 19.85
C GLU A 265 14.33 -0.70 19.30
N LEU A 266 13.22 -1.08 19.97
CA LEU A 266 11.86 -0.69 19.57
C LEU A 266 11.68 0.83 19.53
N ASN A 267 12.29 1.52 20.49
CA ASN A 267 12.18 2.99 20.61
C ASN A 267 12.89 3.75 19.47
N GLU A 268 13.73 3.07 18.67
CA GLU A 268 14.37 3.65 17.49
C GLU A 268 13.42 3.69 16.28
N ILE A 269 12.32 2.90 16.31
CA ILE A 269 11.32 2.88 15.24
C ILE A 269 10.24 3.92 15.53
N LYS A 270 10.06 4.89 14.63
CA LYS A 270 9.10 5.98 14.80
C LYS A 270 7.99 5.96 13.74
N PRO A 271 6.71 6.08 14.13
CA PRO A 271 6.19 5.91 15.48
C PRO A 271 6.35 4.46 15.97
N THR A 272 6.57 4.28 17.29
CA THR A 272 6.71 2.95 17.90
C THR A 272 5.33 2.36 18.16
N VAL A 273 4.70 1.88 17.11
CA VAL A 273 3.37 1.24 17.16
C VAL A 273 3.43 -0.16 16.51
N PRO A 274 2.61 -1.13 16.95
CA PRO A 274 2.74 -2.53 16.55
C PRO A 274 2.86 -2.76 15.03
N HIS A 275 1.98 -2.15 14.24
CA HIS A 275 2.00 -2.34 12.79
C HIS A 275 3.23 -1.70 12.11
N ASN A 276 3.82 -0.64 12.67
CA ASN A 276 5.04 -0.05 12.15
C ASN A 276 6.28 -0.87 12.53
N VAL A 277 6.29 -1.49 13.71
CA VAL A 277 7.30 -2.48 14.11
C VAL A 277 7.24 -3.70 13.19
N SER A 278 6.04 -4.20 12.88
CA SER A 278 5.83 -5.28 11.90
C SER A 278 6.36 -4.91 10.51
N ASN A 279 6.10 -3.68 10.04
CA ASN A 279 6.67 -3.17 8.78
C ASN A 279 8.21 -3.14 8.81
N ALA A 280 8.80 -2.71 9.92
CA ALA A 280 10.25 -2.66 10.10
C ALA A 280 10.88 -4.06 10.10
N LEU A 281 10.24 -5.07 10.71
CA LEU A 281 10.68 -6.47 10.64
C LEU A 281 10.66 -7.01 9.21
N ALA A 282 9.58 -6.75 8.47
CA ALA A 282 9.48 -7.16 7.06
C ALA A 282 10.56 -6.48 6.19
N ALA A 283 10.78 -5.18 6.39
CA ALA A 283 11.82 -4.41 5.69
C ALA A 283 13.23 -4.92 6.03
N ALA A 284 13.49 -5.22 7.32
CA ALA A 284 14.74 -5.83 7.76
C ALA A 284 14.95 -7.21 7.12
N GLY A 285 13.91 -8.04 7.03
CA GLY A 285 13.96 -9.35 6.37
C GLY A 285 14.36 -9.24 4.90
N LEU A 286 13.75 -8.31 4.15
CA LEU A 286 14.13 -8.03 2.75
C LEU A 286 15.57 -7.53 2.63
N ALA A 287 16.00 -6.61 3.51
CA ALA A 287 17.36 -6.09 3.54
C ALA A 287 18.39 -7.18 3.90
N ARG A 288 18.08 -8.06 4.86
CA ARG A 288 18.91 -9.23 5.21
C ARG A 288 19.02 -10.20 4.02
N ALA A 289 17.92 -10.47 3.31
CA ALA A 289 17.94 -11.27 2.09
C ALA A 289 18.80 -10.63 0.98
N ALA A 290 18.95 -9.31 0.97
CA ALA A 290 19.85 -8.58 0.08
C ALA A 290 21.33 -8.62 0.55
N GLY A 291 21.62 -9.12 1.76
CA GLY A 291 22.95 -9.21 2.34
C GLY A 291 23.35 -8.00 3.20
N VAL A 292 22.41 -7.12 3.54
CA VAL A 292 22.69 -5.94 4.38
C VAL A 292 22.92 -6.37 5.83
N ASN A 293 23.94 -5.81 6.49
CA ASN A 293 24.24 -6.09 7.90
C ASN A 293 23.27 -5.39 8.86
N HIS A 294 23.24 -5.84 10.11
CA HIS A 294 22.30 -5.34 11.15
C HIS A 294 22.53 -3.85 11.48
N GLU A 295 23.79 -3.39 11.53
CA GLU A 295 24.12 -2.00 11.85
C GLU A 295 23.55 -1.02 10.82
N SER A 296 23.69 -1.34 9.53
CA SER A 296 23.11 -0.55 8.43
C SER A 296 21.59 -0.52 8.49
N ILE A 297 20.95 -1.66 8.80
CA ILE A 297 19.50 -1.75 8.98
C ILE A 297 19.06 -0.88 10.17
N ARG A 298 19.74 -0.99 11.32
CA ARG A 298 19.48 -0.15 12.52
C ARG A 298 19.54 1.33 12.18
N SER A 299 20.63 1.75 11.55
CA SER A 299 20.83 3.16 11.14
C SER A 299 19.70 3.67 10.26
N ALA A 300 19.27 2.86 9.29
CA ALA A 300 18.17 3.22 8.40
C ALA A 300 16.83 3.32 9.14
N LEU A 301 16.49 2.35 10.00
CA LEU A 301 15.24 2.34 10.75
C LEU A 301 15.16 3.49 11.76
N ALA A 302 16.26 3.80 12.46
CA ALA A 302 16.33 4.90 13.42
C ALA A 302 16.18 6.29 12.77
N SER A 303 16.63 6.45 11.52
CA SER A 303 16.51 7.70 10.76
C SER A 303 15.25 7.79 9.90
N PHE A 304 14.50 6.69 9.78
CA PHE A 304 13.32 6.64 8.91
C PHE A 304 12.15 7.45 9.49
N THR A 305 11.56 8.26 8.63
CA THR A 305 10.32 8.98 8.94
C THR A 305 9.25 8.54 7.95
N PRO A 306 8.13 7.97 8.40
CA PRO A 306 7.02 7.63 7.52
C PRO A 306 6.54 8.85 6.73
N GLY A 307 6.03 8.60 5.53
CA GLY A 307 5.38 9.64 4.74
C GLY A 307 4.18 10.24 5.50
N ARG A 308 3.76 11.43 5.09
CA ARG A 308 2.63 12.16 5.69
C ARG A 308 1.34 11.33 5.72
N HIS A 309 0.46 11.66 6.66
CA HIS A 309 -0.85 11.02 6.84
C HIS A 309 -0.76 9.53 7.27
N ARG A 310 0.32 9.15 7.95
CA ARG A 310 0.56 7.80 8.50
C ARG A 310 0.92 7.91 9.97
N ILE A 311 -0.10 7.94 10.83
CA ILE A 311 0.04 8.20 12.28
C ILE A 311 0.91 9.45 12.52
N GLU A 312 0.67 10.47 11.72
CA GLU A 312 1.37 11.75 11.80
C GLU A 312 0.83 12.56 12.99
N LEU A 313 1.70 12.88 13.94
CA LEU A 313 1.33 13.79 15.03
C LEU A 313 1.22 15.22 14.46
N VAL A 314 0.02 15.74 14.40
CA VAL A 314 -0.29 17.09 13.93
C VAL A 314 -0.04 18.11 15.04
N LEU A 315 -0.52 17.80 16.24
CA LEU A 315 -0.46 18.68 17.40
C LEU A 315 -0.55 17.87 18.70
N ASN A 316 0.15 18.32 19.72
CA ASN A 316 -0.12 17.95 21.11
C ASN A 316 -0.46 19.22 21.88
N ALA A 317 -1.68 19.34 22.36
CA ALA A 317 -2.17 20.49 23.08
C ALA A 317 -3.06 20.04 24.25
N ASP A 318 -2.88 20.64 25.42
CA ASP A 318 -3.63 20.34 26.64
C ASP A 318 -3.61 18.84 27.01
N GLY A 319 -2.50 18.14 26.71
CA GLY A 319 -2.36 16.71 26.93
C GLY A 319 -3.16 15.84 25.97
N ILE A 320 -3.76 16.41 24.91
CA ILE A 320 -4.48 15.71 23.85
C ILE A 320 -3.58 15.61 22.63
N SER A 321 -3.43 14.39 22.11
CA SER A 321 -2.70 14.15 20.86
C SER A 321 -3.64 14.17 19.66
N TRP A 322 -3.36 15.01 18.66
CA TRP A 322 -4.10 15.09 17.39
C TRP A 322 -3.31 14.37 16.30
N ILE A 323 -3.83 13.25 15.82
CA ILE A 323 -3.11 12.33 14.93
C ILE A 323 -3.85 12.20 13.60
N ASP A 324 -3.09 12.39 12.52
CA ASP A 324 -3.53 12.20 11.14
C ASP A 324 -3.03 10.83 10.61
N ASP A 325 -3.98 9.93 10.41
CA ASP A 325 -3.80 8.68 9.69
C ASP A 325 -4.83 8.58 8.55
N SER A 326 -4.97 9.65 7.79
CA SER A 326 -5.92 9.72 6.67
C SER A 326 -5.68 8.63 5.60
N LYS A 327 -4.49 8.02 5.58
CA LYS A 327 -4.14 6.87 4.74
C LYS A 327 -4.83 5.57 5.18
N ALA A 328 -5.36 5.47 6.38
CA ALA A 328 -6.15 4.33 6.87
C ALA A 328 -7.54 4.27 6.21
N THR A 329 -7.58 3.95 4.92
CA THR A 329 -8.76 4.01 4.05
C THR A 329 -9.61 2.73 4.04
N ASN A 330 -9.31 1.76 4.89
CA ASN A 330 -10.07 0.54 5.07
C ASN A 330 -10.19 0.15 6.56
N PRO A 331 -11.15 -0.72 6.93
CA PRO A 331 -11.38 -1.08 8.34
C PRO A 331 -10.18 -1.71 9.04
N HIS A 332 -9.39 -2.52 8.32
CA HIS A 332 -8.22 -3.18 8.90
C HIS A 332 -7.13 -2.16 9.30
N ALA A 333 -6.84 -1.20 8.42
CA ALA A 333 -5.88 -0.12 8.71
C ALA A 333 -6.37 0.76 9.86
N ALA A 334 -7.63 1.20 9.83
CA ALA A 334 -8.21 2.01 10.90
C ALA A 334 -8.17 1.27 12.25
N GLY A 335 -8.42 -0.04 12.26
CA GLY A 335 -8.31 -0.86 13.47
C GLY A 335 -6.90 -0.89 14.04
N ALA A 336 -5.88 -1.00 13.19
CA ALA A 336 -4.48 -0.94 13.63
C ALA A 336 -4.14 0.41 14.26
N SER A 337 -4.63 1.50 13.67
CA SER A 337 -4.42 2.86 14.18
C SER A 337 -5.14 3.10 15.51
N ILE A 338 -6.40 2.71 15.64
CA ILE A 338 -7.17 2.83 16.89
C ILE A 338 -6.48 2.04 18.01
N MET A 339 -6.00 0.83 17.73
CA MET A 339 -5.35 -0.01 18.72
C MET A 339 -3.97 0.51 19.16
N SER A 340 -3.38 1.48 18.46
CA SER A 340 -2.12 2.12 18.83
C SER A 340 -2.24 3.13 19.97
N ALA A 341 -3.46 3.55 20.33
CA ALA A 341 -3.73 4.49 21.42
C ALA A 341 -4.62 3.86 22.51
N LEU A 342 -4.58 4.41 23.72
CA LEU A 342 -5.32 3.89 24.86
C LEU A 342 -6.77 4.37 24.90
N SER A 343 -7.03 5.60 24.50
CA SER A 343 -8.35 6.24 24.45
C SER A 343 -8.43 7.13 23.23
N VAL A 344 -9.45 6.93 22.40
CA VAL A 344 -9.55 7.53 21.06
C VAL A 344 -10.89 8.23 20.88
N VAL A 345 -10.84 9.50 20.51
CA VAL A 345 -11.95 10.17 19.81
C VAL A 345 -11.71 9.95 18.32
N TRP A 346 -12.54 9.10 17.73
CA TRP A 346 -12.33 8.57 16.39
C TRP A 346 -13.04 9.40 15.32
N ILE A 347 -12.32 9.94 14.34
CA ILE A 347 -12.87 10.60 13.16
C ILE A 347 -12.85 9.60 12.01
N ALA A 348 -14.04 9.28 11.47
CA ALA A 348 -14.20 8.22 10.48
C ALA A 348 -15.23 8.54 9.39
N GLY A 349 -15.13 7.83 8.27
CA GLY A 349 -16.09 7.89 7.18
C GLY A 349 -15.54 8.31 5.83
N GLY A 350 -16.43 8.38 4.85
CA GLY A 350 -16.15 8.51 3.43
C GLY A 350 -16.91 7.45 2.63
N LEU A 351 -16.32 6.95 1.53
CA LEU A 351 -16.85 5.84 0.72
C LEU A 351 -16.38 4.50 1.28
N ALA A 352 -17.30 3.71 1.81
CA ALA A 352 -17.01 2.39 2.40
C ALA A 352 -16.74 1.30 1.34
N LYS A 353 -17.19 1.48 0.10
CA LYS A 353 -17.00 0.53 -1.02
C LYS A 353 -17.42 -0.90 -0.69
N GLY A 354 -18.47 -1.06 0.08
CA GLY A 354 -18.97 -2.36 0.53
C GLY A 354 -18.20 -2.97 1.71
N ALA A 355 -17.24 -2.27 2.31
CA ALA A 355 -16.52 -2.76 3.48
C ALA A 355 -17.46 -2.88 4.69
N ARG A 356 -17.24 -3.94 5.49
CA ARG A 356 -18.00 -4.26 6.69
C ARG A 356 -17.28 -3.72 7.91
N MET A 357 -18.02 -3.07 8.83
CA MET A 357 -17.45 -2.37 9.98
C MET A 357 -17.59 -3.15 11.30
N GLU A 358 -18.36 -4.21 11.33
CA GLU A 358 -18.73 -4.93 12.57
C GLU A 358 -17.51 -5.49 13.30
N GLU A 359 -16.58 -6.11 12.57
CA GLU A 359 -15.37 -6.69 13.16
C GLU A 359 -14.39 -5.61 13.68
N LEU A 360 -14.27 -4.50 12.95
CA LEU A 360 -13.51 -3.32 13.40
C LEU A 360 -14.07 -2.83 14.75
N ILE A 361 -15.39 -2.62 14.82
CA ILE A 361 -16.03 -2.09 16.03
C ILE A 361 -15.88 -3.07 17.20
N LYS A 362 -16.16 -4.36 17.02
CA LYS A 362 -16.00 -5.38 18.07
C LYS A 362 -14.59 -5.40 18.63
N ARG A 363 -13.59 -5.32 17.76
CA ARG A 363 -12.17 -5.33 18.14
C ARG A 363 -11.75 -4.06 18.90
N CYS A 364 -12.22 -2.89 18.45
CA CYS A 364 -11.71 -1.60 18.87
C CYS A 364 -12.58 -0.85 19.89
N SER A 365 -13.81 -1.32 20.16
CA SER A 365 -14.81 -0.60 20.96
C SER A 365 -14.31 -0.15 22.35
N LYS A 366 -13.43 -0.92 22.99
CA LYS A 366 -12.85 -0.59 24.30
C LYS A 366 -11.85 0.59 24.26
N ARG A 367 -11.39 0.97 23.09
CA ARG A 367 -10.48 2.09 22.87
C ARG A 367 -11.20 3.34 22.39
N ILE A 368 -12.38 3.18 21.79
CA ILE A 368 -13.16 4.30 21.22
C ILE A 368 -14.03 4.92 22.30
N LYS A 369 -13.76 6.18 22.63
CA LYS A 369 -14.55 6.99 23.55
C LYS A 369 -15.74 7.65 22.86
N ALA A 370 -15.53 8.21 21.68
CA ALA A 370 -16.54 8.82 20.84
C ALA A 370 -16.16 8.69 19.37
N ALA A 371 -17.14 8.78 18.48
CA ALA A 371 -16.95 8.76 17.04
C ALA A 371 -17.57 10.00 16.39
N VAL A 372 -16.79 10.70 15.55
CA VAL A 372 -17.23 11.79 14.69
C VAL A 372 -17.22 11.29 13.26
N LEU A 373 -18.41 11.21 12.65
CA LEU A 373 -18.61 10.52 11.37
C LEU A 373 -18.89 11.51 10.24
N ILE A 374 -18.23 11.33 9.12
CA ILE A 374 -18.35 12.13 7.90
C ILE A 374 -18.57 11.24 6.67
N GLY A 375 -18.86 11.85 5.54
CA GLY A 375 -18.92 11.18 4.24
C GLY A 375 -20.26 10.56 3.91
N GLU A 376 -20.34 10.06 2.68
CA GLU A 376 -21.57 9.50 2.10
C GLU A 376 -22.03 8.25 2.85
N ASP A 377 -21.10 7.34 3.17
CA ASP A 377 -21.39 6.07 3.82
C ASP A 377 -21.27 6.12 5.37
N LYS A 378 -21.26 7.31 6.00
CA LYS A 378 -21.18 7.45 7.47
C LYS A 378 -22.21 6.63 8.23
N ALA A 379 -23.40 6.44 7.65
CA ALA A 379 -24.48 5.65 8.23
C ALA A 379 -24.09 4.17 8.43
N VAL A 380 -23.21 3.61 7.60
CA VAL A 380 -22.72 2.22 7.74
C VAL A 380 -21.91 2.08 9.04
N ILE A 381 -21.03 3.03 9.33
CA ILE A 381 -20.25 3.04 10.58
C ILE A 381 -21.16 3.32 11.78
N ALA A 382 -22.06 4.29 11.66
CA ALA A 382 -23.00 4.62 12.73
C ALA A 382 -23.88 3.42 13.12
N GLN A 383 -24.38 2.67 12.15
CA GLN A 383 -25.17 1.46 12.40
C GLN A 383 -24.33 0.39 13.11
N ALA A 384 -23.12 0.09 12.61
CA ALA A 384 -22.23 -0.88 13.23
C ALA A 384 -21.88 -0.52 14.68
N LEU A 385 -21.66 0.77 14.99
CA LEU A 385 -21.42 1.28 16.35
C LEU A 385 -22.67 1.07 17.24
N ARG A 386 -23.87 1.47 16.77
CA ARG A 386 -25.11 1.31 17.55
C ARG A 386 -25.40 -0.14 17.89
N GLU A 387 -25.11 -1.06 16.96
CA GLU A 387 -25.38 -2.50 17.15
C GLU A 387 -24.33 -3.20 18.02
N ASN A 388 -23.04 -2.85 17.88
CA ASN A 388 -21.95 -3.60 18.52
C ASN A 388 -21.25 -2.85 19.68
N ALA A 389 -21.49 -1.54 19.83
CA ALA A 389 -20.88 -0.70 20.87
C ALA A 389 -21.77 0.49 21.23
N PRO A 390 -23.01 0.28 21.72
CA PRO A 390 -24.01 1.34 21.95
C PRO A 390 -23.61 2.38 23.02
N HIS A 391 -22.56 2.13 23.77
CA HIS A 391 -22.01 3.06 24.76
C HIS A 391 -21.16 4.17 24.16
N ILE A 392 -20.73 4.05 22.87
CA ILE A 392 -19.91 5.04 22.21
C ILE A 392 -20.80 6.19 21.72
N ALA A 393 -20.46 7.42 22.12
CA ALA A 393 -21.14 8.61 21.61
C ALA A 393 -20.84 8.81 20.12
N ILE A 394 -21.88 9.12 19.34
CA ILE A 394 -21.77 9.31 17.89
C ILE A 394 -22.24 10.71 17.53
N VAL A 395 -21.42 11.43 16.76
CA VAL A 395 -21.79 12.67 16.09
C VAL A 395 -21.64 12.49 14.59
N GLU A 396 -22.69 12.71 13.84
CA GLU A 396 -22.68 12.68 12.38
C GLU A 396 -22.62 14.12 11.87
N ILE A 397 -21.58 14.47 11.08
CA ILE A 397 -21.42 15.79 10.47
C ILE A 397 -21.87 15.69 9.01
N ASP A 398 -22.79 16.57 8.62
CA ASP A 398 -23.22 16.70 7.23
C ASP A 398 -22.29 17.63 6.46
N THR A 399 -22.11 17.32 5.17
CA THR A 399 -21.37 18.19 4.27
C THR A 399 -22.12 19.51 4.10
N PRO A 400 -21.51 20.67 4.43
CA PRO A 400 -22.18 21.96 4.24
C PRO A 400 -22.60 22.19 2.79
N ALA A 401 -23.77 22.78 2.56
CA ALA A 401 -24.32 22.96 1.21
C ALA A 401 -23.45 23.80 0.28
N HIS A 402 -22.58 24.66 0.84
CA HIS A 402 -21.63 25.48 0.10
C HIS A 402 -20.27 24.84 -0.10
N TYR A 403 -20.02 23.67 0.50
CA TYR A 403 -18.76 22.96 0.40
C TYR A 403 -18.61 22.28 -0.98
N HIS A 404 -17.47 22.46 -1.61
CA HIS A 404 -17.14 21.86 -2.90
C HIS A 404 -15.77 21.19 -2.85
N ILE A 405 -15.67 19.99 -3.38
CA ILE A 405 -14.40 19.25 -3.49
C ILE A 405 -13.39 20.09 -4.32
N GLY A 406 -12.17 20.21 -3.79
CA GLY A 406 -11.11 20.99 -4.43
C GLY A 406 -11.19 22.50 -4.19
N SER A 407 -12.22 23.01 -3.48
CA SER A 407 -12.25 24.42 -3.04
C SER A 407 -11.27 24.67 -1.89
N ALA A 408 -10.98 25.94 -1.60
CA ALA A 408 -10.20 26.34 -0.42
C ALA A 408 -11.00 26.31 0.90
N ASP A 409 -12.30 26.01 0.83
CA ASP A 409 -13.19 25.95 1.99
C ASP A 409 -12.85 24.74 2.89
N ASN A 410 -12.55 24.99 4.15
CA ASN A 410 -12.23 23.95 5.14
C ASN A 410 -13.29 23.83 6.23
N SER A 411 -14.47 24.44 6.06
CA SER A 411 -15.53 24.49 7.07
C SER A 411 -15.96 23.11 7.57
N LEU A 412 -16.09 22.14 6.66
CA LEU A 412 -16.41 20.75 7.03
C LEU A 412 -15.43 20.19 8.06
N MET A 413 -14.12 20.30 7.81
CA MET A 413 -13.12 19.70 8.69
C MET A 413 -12.95 20.52 9.98
N GLU A 414 -13.20 21.83 9.95
CA GLU A 414 -13.25 22.65 11.17
C GLU A 414 -14.40 22.23 12.08
N ASP A 415 -15.57 21.92 11.55
CA ASP A 415 -16.72 21.43 12.33
C ASP A 415 -16.44 20.05 12.92
N VAL A 416 -15.76 19.17 12.15
CA VAL A 416 -15.28 17.87 12.62
C VAL A 416 -14.34 18.00 13.80
N VAL A 417 -13.35 18.90 13.69
CA VAL A 417 -12.37 19.14 14.76
C VAL A 417 -13.04 19.72 16.02
N ARG A 418 -13.97 20.68 15.89
CA ARG A 418 -14.74 21.23 17.00
C ARG A 418 -15.58 20.15 17.70
N ALA A 419 -16.25 19.28 16.93
CA ALA A 419 -17.02 18.18 17.47
C ALA A 419 -16.13 17.18 18.24
N ALA A 420 -14.95 16.84 17.68
CA ALA A 420 -14.01 15.93 18.32
C ALA A 420 -13.41 16.54 19.61
N GLN A 421 -13.09 17.85 19.59
CA GLN A 421 -12.62 18.58 20.78
C GLN A 421 -13.61 18.49 21.94
N GLY A 422 -14.91 18.52 21.66
CA GLY A 422 -15.95 18.45 22.69
C GLY A 422 -15.96 17.13 23.49
N PHE A 423 -15.34 16.07 22.99
CA PHE A 423 -15.23 14.77 23.67
C PHE A 423 -13.85 14.51 24.27
N ALA A 424 -12.79 15.15 23.75
CA ALA A 424 -11.41 14.89 24.13
C ALA A 424 -11.08 15.54 25.48
N ILE A 425 -10.33 14.81 26.29
CA ILE A 425 -9.75 15.28 27.55
C ILE A 425 -8.26 14.91 27.58
N GLU A 426 -7.52 15.45 28.55
CA GLU A 426 -6.11 15.09 28.77
C GLU A 426 -5.89 13.56 28.78
N GLY A 427 -4.91 13.09 28.03
CA GLY A 427 -4.59 11.68 27.81
C GLY A 427 -5.28 11.03 26.64
N ASP A 428 -6.27 11.69 26.02
CA ASP A 428 -6.94 11.17 24.82
C ASP A 428 -6.15 11.42 23.53
N THR A 429 -6.41 10.60 22.54
CA THR A 429 -5.98 10.80 21.16
C THR A 429 -7.18 11.12 20.27
N VAL A 430 -7.19 12.28 19.62
CA VAL A 430 -8.10 12.55 18.52
C VAL A 430 -7.46 12.02 17.24
N LEU A 431 -8.07 11.00 16.65
CA LEU A 431 -7.50 10.21 15.58
C LEU A 431 -8.35 10.29 14.32
N LEU A 432 -7.80 10.86 13.25
CA LEU A 432 -8.32 10.71 11.90
C LEU A 432 -7.84 9.38 11.31
N ALA A 433 -8.63 8.33 11.41
CA ALA A 433 -8.39 7.03 10.79
C ALA A 433 -9.68 6.56 10.10
N PRO A 434 -9.93 7.02 8.88
CA PRO A 434 -11.28 7.09 8.32
C PRO A 434 -11.98 5.77 8.05
N ALA A 435 -11.27 4.65 7.94
CA ALA A 435 -11.78 3.34 7.51
C ALA A 435 -12.42 3.31 6.10
N CYS A 436 -12.49 4.46 5.43
CA CYS A 436 -13.17 4.68 4.15
C CYS A 436 -12.31 5.50 3.18
N ALA A 437 -12.56 5.36 1.89
CA ALA A 437 -11.97 6.22 0.88
C ALA A 437 -12.53 7.65 0.98
N SER A 438 -11.83 8.65 0.40
CA SER A 438 -12.08 10.08 0.64
C SER A 438 -12.77 10.83 -0.50
N MET A 439 -12.95 10.20 -1.65
CA MET A 439 -13.28 10.89 -2.91
C MET A 439 -14.73 11.40 -3.02
N ASP A 440 -15.55 11.20 -2.01
CA ASP A 440 -16.88 11.78 -1.86
C ASP A 440 -16.85 13.22 -1.32
N GLN A 441 -15.83 13.58 -0.54
CA GLN A 441 -15.72 14.90 0.10
C GLN A 441 -14.36 15.58 -0.16
N PHE A 442 -13.34 14.84 -0.59
CA PHE A 442 -11.98 15.32 -0.78
C PHE A 442 -11.41 14.82 -2.12
N THR A 443 -10.41 15.50 -2.67
CA THR A 443 -9.76 15.07 -3.92
C THR A 443 -9.05 13.73 -3.77
N ASN A 444 -8.48 13.46 -2.60
CA ASN A 444 -7.81 12.22 -2.23
C ASN A 444 -7.57 12.18 -0.71
N TYR A 445 -6.96 11.10 -0.22
CA TYR A 445 -6.66 10.95 1.21
C TYR A 445 -5.67 12.00 1.75
N ALA A 446 -4.75 12.48 0.91
CA ALA A 446 -3.78 13.49 1.33
C ALA A 446 -4.46 14.85 1.53
N ASP A 447 -5.35 15.26 0.63
CA ASP A 447 -6.19 16.46 0.79
C ASP A 447 -7.02 16.39 2.08
N ARG A 448 -7.62 15.23 2.40
CA ARG A 448 -8.34 15.02 3.67
C ARG A 448 -7.44 15.22 4.89
N GLY A 449 -6.24 14.65 4.87
CA GLY A 449 -5.28 14.79 5.96
C GLY A 449 -4.73 16.21 6.10
N ASP A 450 -4.38 16.87 4.99
CA ASP A 450 -3.94 18.27 4.99
C ASP A 450 -5.01 19.20 5.58
N ARG A 451 -6.27 19.00 5.20
CA ARG A 451 -7.40 19.77 5.73
C ARG A 451 -7.62 19.54 7.21
N PHE A 452 -7.45 18.30 7.68
CA PHE A 452 -7.50 17.99 9.11
C PHE A 452 -6.38 18.71 9.86
N ALA A 453 -5.13 18.64 9.37
CA ALA A 453 -4.01 19.31 10.00
C ALA A 453 -4.20 20.84 10.06
N GLN A 454 -4.73 21.46 9.00
CA GLN A 454 -5.07 22.88 8.96
C GLN A 454 -6.19 23.22 9.95
N ALA A 455 -7.27 22.42 9.99
CA ALA A 455 -8.39 22.64 10.89
C ALA A 455 -7.95 22.53 12.37
N VAL A 456 -7.10 21.55 12.70
CA VAL A 456 -6.55 21.40 14.05
C VAL A 456 -5.78 22.66 14.47
N LYS A 457 -4.88 23.17 13.63
CA LYS A 457 -4.13 24.40 13.91
C LYS A 457 -5.06 25.60 14.11
N LYS A 458 -6.01 25.77 13.21
CA LYS A 458 -6.94 26.90 13.26
C LYS A 458 -7.88 26.84 14.47
N VAL A 459 -8.47 25.70 14.77
CA VAL A 459 -9.50 25.57 15.82
C VAL A 459 -8.88 25.47 17.21
N ILE A 460 -7.74 24.75 17.35
CA ILE A 460 -7.14 24.48 18.66
C ILE A 460 -6.12 25.56 19.05
N VAL A 461 -5.32 26.05 18.10
CA VAL A 461 -4.27 27.05 18.38
C VAL A 461 -4.75 28.48 18.06
N GLY A 462 -5.70 28.63 17.14
CA GLY A 462 -6.21 29.93 16.72
C GLY A 462 -5.34 30.61 15.66
N GLU A 463 -4.58 29.83 14.87
CA GLU A 463 -3.71 30.28 13.78
C GLU A 463 -4.42 30.37 12.42
#